data_7bfd5b5adf5935f70c3fce0770ec4b08
#
_entry.id   7bfd5b5adf5935f70c3fce0770ec4b08
#
_cell.length_a   1.000
_cell.length_b   1.000
_cell.length_c   1.000
_cell.angle_alpha   90.00
_cell.angle_beta   90.00
_cell.angle_gamma   90.00
#
_symmetry.space_group_name_H-M   'P 1'
#
loop_
_entity.id
_entity.type
_entity.pdbx_description
1 polymer ?
#
loop_
_entity_poly.entity_id
_entity_poly.type
_entity_poly.pdbx_seq_one_letter_code
_entity_poly.pdbx_strand_id
1 'polypeptide(L)'
;LPREILVPEVPEEQQILEAYLSERRESKVQIVVPQKGDKKKILDLAAENARLVLAQDMERVKRQEKRTIGAANEIAELLGIPSANRMEAFDISNISGVLSVASMVVFEQGKPKKNAYRKFRLRTVTGPDDYASMKEVLSRRFTDEKMDVLPDVIMMDGGKGQVNVALMVLDSLGLDIPVCGMVKDDNHRTRGLYYNNVEVKFPKGSEAMLMVTALQDEAHRFAIEYHRQLRSKNQVHSVLDEIPVSYTHLRAHE
;
A
#
# COMPACT_ATOMS: atom_id res chain seq x y z
N LEU A 1 -21.68 15.87 -32.70
CA LEU A 1 -22.95 15.77 -31.95
C LEU A 1 -24.06 15.19 -32.87
N PRO A 2 -24.96 14.30 -32.35
CA PRO A 2 -26.09 13.80 -33.15
C PRO A 2 -27.16 14.87 -33.39
N ARG A 3 -28.06 14.59 -34.34
CA ARG A 3 -29.19 15.49 -34.61
C ARG A 3 -30.29 15.39 -33.57
N GLU A 4 -30.44 14.21 -32.98
CA GLU A 4 -31.43 13.92 -31.96
C GLU A 4 -30.74 13.27 -30.77
N ILE A 5 -31.14 13.70 -29.57
CA ILE A 5 -30.72 13.11 -28.30
C ILE A 5 -31.99 12.55 -27.65
N LEU A 6 -31.98 11.23 -27.42
CA LEU A 6 -33.11 10.56 -26.75
C LEU A 6 -32.86 10.57 -25.25
N VAL A 7 -33.83 11.05 -24.48
CA VAL A 7 -33.80 11.11 -23.01
C VAL A 7 -35.04 10.48 -22.39
N PRO A 8 -34.95 9.94 -21.15
CA PRO A 8 -36.08 9.30 -20.49
C PRO A 8 -37.19 10.30 -20.08
N GLU A 9 -36.78 11.52 -19.73
CA GLU A 9 -37.67 12.60 -19.27
C GLU A 9 -37.20 13.94 -19.81
N VAL A 10 -38.11 14.90 -19.86
CA VAL A 10 -37.84 16.26 -20.34
C VAL A 10 -36.93 16.97 -19.33
N PRO A 11 -35.74 17.46 -19.72
CA PRO A 11 -34.90 18.28 -18.85
C PRO A 11 -35.58 19.62 -18.51
N GLU A 12 -35.38 20.13 -17.29
CA GLU A 12 -35.95 21.43 -16.86
C GLU A 12 -35.62 22.60 -17.82
N GLU A 13 -34.39 22.59 -18.38
CA GLU A 13 -33.89 23.65 -19.26
C GLU A 13 -33.72 23.17 -20.72
N GLN A 14 -34.63 22.35 -21.23
CA GLN A 14 -34.53 21.74 -22.56
C GLN A 14 -34.17 22.74 -23.68
N GLN A 15 -34.82 23.90 -23.70
CA GLN A 15 -34.60 24.89 -24.77
C GLN A 15 -33.20 25.48 -24.75
N ILE A 16 -32.67 25.74 -23.56
CA ILE A 16 -31.28 26.24 -23.38
C ILE A 16 -30.28 25.18 -23.83
N LEU A 17 -30.49 23.92 -23.43
CA LEU A 17 -29.63 22.79 -23.83
C LEU A 17 -29.68 22.58 -25.35
N GLU A 18 -30.85 22.61 -25.98
CA GLU A 18 -30.98 22.48 -27.44
C GLU A 18 -30.29 23.63 -28.18
N ALA A 19 -30.41 24.87 -27.69
CA ALA A 19 -29.74 26.03 -28.27
C ALA A 19 -28.22 25.89 -28.19
N TYR A 20 -27.69 25.59 -27.02
CA TYR A 20 -26.25 25.37 -26.78
C TYR A 20 -25.68 24.22 -27.63
N LEU A 21 -26.37 23.09 -27.69
CA LEU A 21 -25.94 21.94 -28.48
C LEU A 21 -26.02 22.21 -29.99
N SER A 22 -27.01 22.99 -30.43
CA SER A 22 -27.18 23.36 -31.83
C SER A 22 -26.11 24.35 -32.30
N GLU A 23 -25.72 25.32 -31.46
CA GLU A 23 -24.63 26.25 -31.72
C GLU A 23 -23.30 25.45 -31.85
N ARG A 24 -23.03 24.56 -30.90
CA ARG A 24 -21.80 23.76 -30.90
C ARG A 24 -21.70 22.76 -32.06
N ARG A 25 -22.82 22.38 -32.63
CA ARG A 25 -22.92 21.49 -33.81
C ARG A 25 -22.95 22.24 -35.13
N GLU A 26 -23.19 23.55 -35.12
CA GLU A 26 -23.49 24.39 -36.30
C GLU A 26 -24.74 23.92 -37.08
N SER A 27 -25.65 23.23 -36.40
CA SER A 27 -26.92 22.77 -36.96
C SER A 27 -27.87 22.30 -35.87
N LYS A 28 -29.16 22.28 -36.17
CA LYS A 28 -30.21 21.98 -35.19
C LYS A 28 -30.03 20.64 -34.50
N VAL A 29 -30.08 20.65 -33.15
CA VAL A 29 -30.15 19.49 -32.27
C VAL A 29 -31.48 19.51 -31.52
N GLN A 30 -32.12 18.36 -31.41
CA GLN A 30 -33.37 18.18 -30.68
C GLN A 30 -33.23 17.17 -29.59
N ILE A 31 -33.80 17.47 -28.42
CA ILE A 31 -33.93 16.54 -27.31
C ILE A 31 -35.34 15.93 -27.35
N VAL A 32 -35.43 14.64 -27.47
CA VAL A 32 -36.69 13.91 -27.70
C VAL A 32 -36.92 12.88 -26.60
N VAL A 33 -38.15 12.88 -26.04
CA VAL A 33 -38.62 11.83 -25.10
C VAL A 33 -39.51 10.86 -25.89
N PRO A 34 -38.98 9.72 -26.36
CA PRO A 34 -39.75 8.80 -27.19
C PRO A 34 -40.76 8.01 -26.33
N GLN A 35 -42.03 8.01 -26.75
CA GLN A 35 -43.09 7.30 -26.01
C GLN A 35 -43.34 5.88 -26.57
N LYS A 36 -43.04 5.63 -27.86
CA LYS A 36 -43.28 4.36 -28.56
C LYS A 36 -42.37 4.20 -29.77
N GLY A 37 -42.35 2.99 -30.31
CA GLY A 37 -41.58 2.67 -31.53
C GLY A 37 -40.10 2.38 -31.24
N ASP A 38 -39.27 2.37 -32.31
CA ASP A 38 -37.88 1.91 -32.22
C ASP A 38 -37.01 2.85 -31.40
N LYS A 39 -37.27 4.16 -31.42
CA LYS A 39 -36.56 5.12 -30.56
C LYS A 39 -36.78 4.82 -29.08
N LYS A 40 -37.98 4.42 -28.67
CA LYS A 40 -38.29 4.02 -27.30
C LYS A 40 -37.55 2.74 -26.95
N LYS A 41 -37.51 1.74 -27.83
CA LYS A 41 -36.74 0.50 -27.62
C LYS A 41 -35.25 0.76 -27.41
N ILE A 42 -34.67 1.65 -28.23
CA ILE A 42 -33.25 2.04 -28.09
C ILE A 42 -33.00 2.72 -26.75
N LEU A 43 -33.89 3.63 -26.33
CA LEU A 43 -33.76 4.28 -25.03
C LEU A 43 -33.89 3.31 -23.88
N ASP A 44 -34.83 2.35 -23.94
CA ASP A 44 -35.01 1.33 -22.92
C ASP A 44 -33.80 0.40 -22.84
N LEU A 45 -33.22 0.01 -23.98
CA LEU A 45 -31.99 -0.77 -24.04
C LEU A 45 -30.79 0.01 -23.44
N ALA A 46 -30.68 1.29 -23.73
CA ALA A 46 -29.62 2.16 -23.17
C ALA A 46 -29.79 2.30 -21.63
N ALA A 47 -31.02 2.47 -21.17
CA ALA A 47 -31.33 2.53 -19.74
C ALA A 47 -31.00 1.21 -19.01
N GLU A 48 -31.31 0.07 -19.62
CA GLU A 48 -30.97 -1.23 -19.05
C GLU A 48 -29.46 -1.47 -19.00
N ASN A 49 -28.74 -1.13 -20.07
CA ASN A 49 -27.29 -1.18 -20.08
C ASN A 49 -26.66 -0.27 -19.00
N ALA A 50 -27.18 0.95 -18.83
CA ALA A 50 -26.74 1.85 -17.77
C ALA A 50 -26.96 1.28 -16.37
N ARG A 51 -28.12 0.63 -16.12
CA ARG A 51 -28.39 -0.04 -14.84
C ARG A 51 -27.41 -1.20 -14.57
N LEU A 52 -27.14 -2.01 -15.57
CA LEU A 52 -26.19 -3.14 -15.45
C LEU A 52 -24.79 -2.64 -15.14
N VAL A 53 -24.29 -1.62 -15.85
CA VAL A 53 -22.99 -1.01 -15.60
C VAL A 53 -22.92 -0.42 -14.18
N LEU A 54 -23.94 0.32 -13.77
CA LEU A 54 -24.01 0.88 -12.43
C LEU A 54 -23.99 -0.19 -11.34
N ALA A 55 -24.77 -1.28 -11.53
CA ALA A 55 -24.78 -2.40 -10.58
C ALA A 55 -23.39 -3.07 -10.47
N GLN A 56 -22.71 -3.28 -11.58
CA GLN A 56 -21.35 -3.84 -11.61
C GLN A 56 -20.34 -2.91 -10.92
N ASP A 57 -20.40 -1.60 -11.17
CA ASP A 57 -19.51 -0.63 -10.55
C ASP A 57 -19.76 -0.54 -9.03
N MET A 58 -21.00 -0.54 -8.59
CA MET A 58 -21.35 -0.56 -7.16
C MET A 58 -20.81 -1.83 -6.47
N GLU A 59 -20.94 -2.99 -7.11
CA GLU A 59 -20.40 -4.23 -6.56
C GLU A 59 -18.86 -4.22 -6.51
N ARG A 60 -18.21 -3.66 -7.53
CA ARG A 60 -16.75 -3.48 -7.54
C ARG A 60 -16.28 -2.58 -6.40
N VAL A 61 -16.95 -1.45 -6.18
CA VAL A 61 -16.65 -0.52 -5.08
C VAL A 61 -16.82 -1.23 -3.73
N LYS A 62 -17.93 -1.94 -3.51
CA LYS A 62 -18.16 -2.70 -2.26
C LYS A 62 -17.08 -3.76 -2.02
N ARG A 63 -16.67 -4.49 -3.05
CA ARG A 63 -15.59 -5.49 -2.94
C ARG A 63 -14.26 -4.82 -2.60
N GLN A 64 -13.96 -3.68 -3.21
CA GLN A 64 -12.74 -2.94 -2.90
C GLN A 64 -12.75 -2.41 -1.48
N GLU A 65 -13.87 -1.84 -1.02
CA GLU A 65 -14.03 -1.36 0.35
C GLU A 65 -13.85 -2.50 1.37
N LYS A 66 -14.47 -3.67 1.13
CA LYS A 66 -14.30 -4.84 1.98
C LYS A 66 -12.82 -5.28 2.08
N ARG A 67 -12.09 -5.28 0.96
CA ARG A 67 -10.66 -5.66 0.89
C ARG A 67 -9.71 -4.63 1.47
N THR A 68 -10.16 -3.43 1.72
CA THR A 68 -9.35 -2.33 2.25
C THR A 68 -9.78 -1.96 3.66
N ILE A 69 -10.70 -1.03 3.80
CA ILE A 69 -11.19 -0.55 5.11
C ILE A 69 -11.83 -1.70 5.90
N GLY A 70 -12.62 -2.55 5.25
CA GLY A 70 -13.25 -3.71 5.89
C GLY A 70 -12.22 -4.69 6.47
N ALA A 71 -11.15 -4.97 5.75
CA ALA A 71 -10.07 -5.82 6.24
C ALA A 71 -9.29 -5.19 7.40
N ALA A 72 -9.06 -3.87 7.38
CA ALA A 72 -8.43 -3.15 8.48
C ALA A 72 -9.33 -3.19 9.74
N ASN A 73 -10.63 -3.02 9.59
CA ASN A 73 -11.58 -3.14 10.68
C ASN A 73 -11.62 -4.57 11.25
N GLU A 74 -11.61 -5.60 10.38
CA GLU A 74 -11.54 -7.00 10.81
C GLU A 74 -10.26 -7.29 11.63
N ILE A 75 -9.11 -6.72 11.24
CA ILE A 75 -7.87 -6.81 12.02
C ILE A 75 -8.04 -6.14 13.39
N ALA A 76 -8.63 -4.94 13.43
CA ALA A 76 -8.86 -4.23 14.67
C ALA A 76 -9.77 -5.02 15.63
N GLU A 77 -10.85 -5.61 15.12
CA GLU A 77 -11.75 -6.48 15.90
C GLU A 77 -11.03 -7.73 16.43
N LEU A 78 -10.25 -8.42 15.58
CA LEU A 78 -9.51 -9.62 15.96
C LEU A 78 -8.47 -9.35 17.05
N LEU A 79 -7.88 -8.16 17.06
CA LEU A 79 -6.87 -7.75 18.05
C LEU A 79 -7.49 -7.05 19.26
N GLY A 80 -8.77 -6.67 19.21
CA GLY A 80 -9.42 -5.88 20.25
C GLY A 80 -8.83 -4.48 20.40
N ILE A 81 -8.38 -3.86 19.30
CA ILE A 81 -7.82 -2.51 19.27
C ILE A 81 -8.81 -1.52 18.62
N PRO A 82 -8.72 -0.21 18.94
CA PRO A 82 -9.67 0.78 18.43
C PRO A 82 -9.64 0.94 16.90
N SER A 83 -8.46 0.78 16.28
CA SER A 83 -8.25 0.99 14.85
C SER A 83 -7.04 0.21 14.34
N ALA A 84 -7.06 -0.16 13.05
CA ALA A 84 -5.91 -0.62 12.29
C ALA A 84 -5.83 0.10 10.93
N ASN A 85 -6.24 1.37 10.89
CA ASN A 85 -6.24 2.17 9.67
C ASN A 85 -4.84 2.46 9.16
N ARG A 86 -3.89 2.67 10.09
CA ARG A 86 -2.47 2.83 9.76
C ARG A 86 -1.66 1.70 10.39
N MET A 87 -1.13 0.84 9.53
CA MET A 87 -0.28 -0.28 9.91
C MET A 87 1.14 -0.03 9.40
N GLU A 88 2.14 -0.24 10.24
CA GLU A 88 3.55 -0.18 9.87
C GLU A 88 4.18 -1.57 10.04
N ALA A 89 4.71 -2.13 8.96
CA ALA A 89 5.38 -3.42 9.01
C ALA A 89 6.89 -3.25 8.83
N PHE A 90 7.64 -3.96 9.69
CA PHE A 90 9.09 -3.92 9.72
C PHE A 90 9.67 -5.28 9.31
N ASP A 91 10.63 -5.24 8.40
CA ASP A 91 11.46 -6.37 7.99
C ASP A 91 12.94 -6.03 8.24
N ILE A 92 13.62 -6.91 8.94
CA ILE A 92 15.07 -6.81 9.16
C ILE A 92 15.75 -7.92 8.38
N SER A 93 16.71 -7.54 7.59
CA SER A 93 17.44 -8.47 6.75
C SER A 93 18.94 -8.26 6.90
N ASN A 94 19.66 -9.34 7.21
CA ASN A 94 21.10 -9.37 7.33
C ASN A 94 21.74 -9.88 6.03
N ILE A 95 22.60 -9.05 5.40
CA ILE A 95 23.35 -9.47 4.21
C ILE A 95 24.72 -9.95 4.62
N SER A 96 24.95 -11.27 4.59
CA SER A 96 26.29 -11.89 4.64
C SER A 96 27.23 -11.34 5.73
N GLY A 97 26.68 -10.93 6.87
CA GLY A 97 27.45 -10.44 8.02
C GLY A 97 28.08 -9.05 7.90
N VAL A 98 27.89 -8.33 6.79
CA VAL A 98 28.58 -7.03 6.54
C VAL A 98 27.63 -5.84 6.56
N LEU A 99 26.38 -6.00 6.14
CA LEU A 99 25.42 -4.91 6.09
C LEU A 99 24.05 -5.36 6.61
N SER A 100 23.71 -4.92 7.79
CA SER A 100 22.37 -5.08 8.33
C SER A 100 21.51 -3.89 7.92
N VAL A 101 20.36 -4.17 7.34
CA VAL A 101 19.39 -3.15 6.92
C VAL A 101 18.01 -3.54 7.38
N ALA A 102 17.20 -2.54 7.63
CA ALA A 102 15.78 -2.74 7.87
C ALA A 102 14.93 -1.89 6.94
N SER A 103 13.74 -2.34 6.68
CA SER A 103 12.75 -1.63 5.91
C SER A 103 11.43 -1.51 6.68
N MET A 104 10.75 -0.41 6.45
CA MET A 104 9.42 -0.14 6.97
C MET A 104 8.48 0.14 5.81
N VAL A 105 7.40 -0.61 5.72
CA VAL A 105 6.30 -0.34 4.82
C VAL A 105 5.08 0.13 5.60
N VAL A 106 4.25 0.93 4.97
CA VAL A 106 3.07 1.53 5.59
C VAL A 106 1.85 1.23 4.75
N PHE A 107 0.81 0.70 5.39
CA PHE A 107 -0.53 0.63 4.82
C PHE A 107 -1.42 1.62 5.54
N GLU A 108 -2.21 2.36 4.79
CA GLU A 108 -3.17 3.33 5.31
C GLU A 108 -4.51 3.12 4.63
N GLN A 109 -5.57 2.98 5.45
CA GLN A 109 -6.90 2.60 4.99
C GLN A 109 -6.89 1.34 4.10
N GLY A 110 -6.07 0.35 4.49
CA GLY A 110 -5.91 -0.91 3.78
C GLY A 110 -5.16 -0.85 2.45
N LYS A 111 -4.46 0.24 2.15
CA LYS A 111 -3.69 0.41 0.90
C LYS A 111 -2.24 0.78 1.18
N PRO A 112 -1.29 0.32 0.34
CA PRO A 112 0.11 0.72 0.45
C PRO A 112 0.30 2.23 0.32
N LYS A 113 0.91 2.87 1.32
CA LYS A 113 1.28 4.29 1.32
C LYS A 113 2.77 4.46 1.04
N LYS A 114 3.15 4.28 -0.22
CA LYS A 114 4.56 4.19 -0.64
C LYS A 114 5.43 5.39 -0.28
N ASN A 115 4.87 6.60 -0.22
CA ASN A 115 5.60 7.81 0.19
C ASN A 115 5.99 7.82 1.69
N ALA A 116 5.33 6.97 2.50
CA ALA A 116 5.65 6.78 3.91
C ALA A 116 6.65 5.64 4.19
N TYR A 117 7.06 4.87 3.15
CA TYR A 117 8.05 3.79 3.31
C TYR A 117 9.41 4.35 3.69
N ARG A 118 10.16 3.61 4.53
CA ARG A 118 11.50 4.01 4.97
C ARG A 118 12.47 2.85 4.87
N LYS A 119 13.72 3.20 4.57
CA LYS A 119 14.88 2.30 4.54
C LYS A 119 15.84 2.73 5.64
N PHE A 120 16.22 1.82 6.51
CA PHE A 120 17.13 2.08 7.61
C PHE A 120 18.44 1.33 7.37
N ARG A 121 19.53 2.07 7.24
CA ARG A 121 20.87 1.51 7.31
C ARG A 121 21.28 1.50 8.78
N LEU A 122 21.61 0.33 9.31
CA LEU A 122 22.07 0.19 10.68
C LEU A 122 23.45 0.81 10.85
N ARG A 123 23.69 1.45 11.98
CA ARG A 123 24.89 2.22 12.27
C ARG A 123 25.66 1.69 13.48
N THR A 124 24.95 1.16 14.46
CA THR A 124 25.50 0.77 15.77
C THR A 124 25.66 -0.72 15.93
N VAL A 125 25.01 -1.53 15.08
CA VAL A 125 25.02 -2.97 15.16
C VAL A 125 26.06 -3.55 14.21
N THR A 126 27.04 -4.28 14.76
CA THR A 126 28.04 -5.04 14.04
C THR A 126 27.75 -6.53 14.17
N GLY A 127 27.48 -7.21 13.05
CA GLY A 127 27.16 -8.64 13.01
C GLY A 127 25.65 -8.95 12.95
N PRO A 128 25.28 -10.22 12.95
CA PRO A 128 23.90 -10.67 12.83
C PRO A 128 23.17 -10.64 14.20
N ASP A 129 22.83 -9.45 14.68
CA ASP A 129 22.01 -9.22 15.87
C ASP A 129 20.68 -8.57 15.47
N ASP A 130 19.68 -9.40 15.24
CA ASP A 130 18.35 -8.96 14.84
C ASP A 130 17.67 -8.14 15.94
N TYR A 131 17.95 -8.42 17.23
CA TYR A 131 17.35 -7.67 18.33
C TYR A 131 17.93 -6.27 18.46
N ALA A 132 19.25 -6.12 18.43
CA ALA A 132 19.91 -4.82 18.47
C ALA A 132 19.53 -4.00 17.23
N SER A 133 19.43 -4.65 16.06
CA SER A 133 18.99 -4.06 14.81
C SER A 133 17.57 -3.50 14.92
N MET A 134 16.63 -4.28 15.45
CA MET A 134 15.25 -3.88 15.66
C MET A 134 15.15 -2.69 16.63
N LYS A 135 15.90 -2.76 17.74
CA LYS A 135 15.95 -1.67 18.72
C LYS A 135 16.42 -0.37 18.10
N GLU A 136 17.50 -0.40 17.30
CA GLU A 136 17.99 0.80 16.59
C GLU A 136 16.93 1.37 15.65
N VAL A 137 16.29 0.51 14.84
CA VAL A 137 15.30 0.92 13.84
C VAL A 137 14.08 1.57 14.47
N LEU A 138 13.49 0.91 15.46
CA LEU A 138 12.29 1.42 16.14
C LEU A 138 12.60 2.71 16.93
N SER A 139 13.74 2.76 17.63
CA SER A 139 14.14 4.00 18.31
C SER A 139 14.24 5.17 17.32
N ARG A 140 14.91 4.96 16.18
CA ARG A 140 15.01 6.00 15.13
C ARG A 140 13.66 6.35 14.52
N ARG A 141 12.76 5.38 14.33
CA ARG A 141 11.41 5.61 13.79
C ARG A 141 10.61 6.55 14.69
N PHE A 142 10.63 6.29 15.99
CA PHE A 142 9.77 6.98 16.94
C PHE A 142 10.40 8.23 17.59
N THR A 143 11.69 8.50 17.33
CA THR A 143 12.36 9.76 17.75
C THR A 143 12.58 10.74 16.59
N ASP A 144 12.26 10.37 15.35
CA ASP A 144 12.40 11.26 14.19
C ASP A 144 11.15 12.14 14.05
N GLU A 145 11.27 13.43 14.35
CA GLU A 145 10.20 14.44 14.24
C GLU A 145 9.59 14.54 12.83
N LYS A 146 10.30 14.08 11.79
CA LYS A 146 9.78 14.03 10.41
C LYS A 146 8.82 12.87 10.17
N MET A 147 8.70 11.97 11.12
CA MET A 147 7.82 10.81 11.09
C MET A 147 6.79 10.87 12.24
N ASP A 148 6.12 12.01 12.37
CA ASP A 148 5.22 12.37 13.46
C ASP A 148 3.91 11.58 13.51
N VAL A 149 3.46 11.02 12.38
CA VAL A 149 2.23 10.22 12.32
C VAL A 149 2.49 8.82 12.88
N LEU A 150 1.90 8.54 14.06
CA LEU A 150 2.00 7.23 14.70
C LEU A 150 1.09 6.18 14.02
N PRO A 151 1.50 4.89 13.99
CA PRO A 151 0.64 3.81 13.54
C PRO A 151 -0.39 3.42 14.61
N ASP A 152 -1.52 2.86 14.17
CA ASP A 152 -2.49 2.21 15.04
C ASP A 152 -1.98 0.83 15.53
N VAL A 153 -1.14 0.18 14.70
CA VAL A 153 -0.54 -1.11 15.01
C VAL A 153 0.78 -1.30 14.27
N ILE A 154 1.73 -1.93 14.93
CA ILE A 154 3.03 -2.34 14.36
C ILE A 154 2.98 -3.84 14.05
N MET A 155 3.41 -4.21 12.84
CA MET A 155 3.51 -5.59 12.39
C MET A 155 4.99 -5.98 12.24
N MET A 156 5.42 -7.00 12.97
CA MET A 156 6.78 -7.52 12.92
C MET A 156 6.83 -8.77 12.05
N ASP A 157 7.77 -8.85 11.11
CA ASP A 157 7.99 -10.10 10.35
C ASP A 157 8.78 -11.10 11.18
N GLY A 158 8.17 -11.53 12.27
CA GLY A 158 8.77 -12.48 13.21
C GLY A 158 7.89 -12.78 14.41
N GLY A 159 8.35 -13.73 15.21
CA GLY A 159 7.61 -14.24 16.36
C GLY A 159 7.77 -13.42 17.64
N LYS A 160 7.47 -14.08 18.76
CA LYS A 160 7.47 -13.52 20.12
C LYS A 160 8.69 -12.67 20.47
N GLY A 161 9.88 -13.08 20.03
CA GLY A 161 11.11 -12.37 20.35
C GLY A 161 11.13 -10.95 19.80
N GLN A 162 10.81 -10.78 18.52
CA GLN A 162 10.79 -9.45 17.88
C GLN A 162 9.68 -8.56 18.44
N VAL A 163 8.51 -9.12 18.74
CA VAL A 163 7.42 -8.40 19.41
C VAL A 163 7.86 -7.86 20.77
N ASN A 164 8.55 -8.68 21.59
CA ASN A 164 9.05 -8.26 22.90
C ASN A 164 10.05 -7.10 22.79
N VAL A 165 10.98 -7.15 21.83
CA VAL A 165 11.92 -6.04 21.60
C VAL A 165 11.19 -4.77 21.23
N ALA A 166 10.20 -4.86 20.32
CA ALA A 166 9.41 -3.70 19.92
C ALA A 166 8.66 -3.10 21.12
N LEU A 167 8.02 -3.92 21.94
CA LEU A 167 7.33 -3.47 23.15
C LEU A 167 8.28 -2.79 24.15
N MET A 168 9.49 -3.35 24.38
CA MET A 168 10.49 -2.72 25.24
C MET A 168 10.94 -1.35 24.74
N VAL A 169 11.11 -1.19 23.44
CA VAL A 169 11.47 0.12 22.85
C VAL A 169 10.34 1.11 23.03
N LEU A 170 9.11 0.72 22.72
CA LEU A 170 7.94 1.61 22.86
C LEU A 170 7.74 2.04 24.31
N ASP A 171 7.84 1.11 25.26
CA ASP A 171 7.77 1.40 26.70
C ASP A 171 8.85 2.42 27.12
N SER A 172 10.09 2.25 26.66
CA SER A 172 11.18 3.20 26.94
C SER A 172 10.96 4.61 26.38
N LEU A 173 10.08 4.73 25.38
CA LEU A 173 9.70 6.00 24.76
C LEU A 173 8.36 6.53 25.26
N GLY A 174 7.71 5.82 26.19
CA GLY A 174 6.38 6.19 26.70
C GLY A 174 5.25 6.09 25.66
N LEU A 175 5.40 5.20 24.68
CA LEU A 175 4.43 4.99 23.60
C LEU A 175 3.62 3.71 23.84
N ASP A 176 2.30 3.83 23.80
CA ASP A 176 1.36 2.71 23.89
C ASP A 176 0.79 2.39 22.50
N ILE A 177 1.55 1.63 21.72
CA ILE A 177 1.17 1.22 20.37
C ILE A 177 1.10 -0.31 20.33
N PRO A 178 -0.03 -0.91 19.87
CA PRO A 178 -0.15 -2.35 19.69
C PRO A 178 0.93 -2.92 18.77
N VAL A 179 1.55 -4.03 19.17
CA VAL A 179 2.57 -4.72 18.37
C VAL A 179 2.15 -6.16 18.14
N CYS A 180 2.14 -6.57 16.89
CA CYS A 180 1.85 -7.93 16.45
C CYS A 180 3.04 -8.56 15.74
N GLY A 181 3.25 -9.86 15.96
CA GLY A 181 4.13 -10.69 15.15
C GLY A 181 3.31 -11.41 14.06
N MET A 182 3.79 -11.43 12.83
CA MET A 182 3.17 -12.18 11.75
C MET A 182 3.63 -13.64 11.80
N VAL A 183 2.70 -14.55 12.14
CA VAL A 183 2.99 -15.98 12.31
C VAL A 183 2.86 -16.68 10.97
N LYS A 184 3.90 -17.45 10.60
CA LYS A 184 3.96 -18.28 9.39
C LYS A 184 3.67 -19.75 9.72
N ASP A 185 3.08 -20.45 8.77
CA ASP A 185 2.97 -21.90 8.77
C ASP A 185 4.27 -22.56 8.27
N ASP A 186 4.30 -23.88 8.26
CA ASP A 186 5.45 -24.67 7.78
C ASP A 186 5.76 -24.43 6.28
N ASN A 187 4.84 -23.86 5.53
CA ASN A 187 5.00 -23.47 4.13
C ASN A 187 5.34 -21.98 3.96
N HIS A 188 5.74 -21.31 5.03
CA HIS A 188 6.05 -19.86 5.07
C HIS A 188 4.87 -18.94 4.70
N ARG A 189 3.62 -19.40 4.84
CA ARG A 189 2.42 -18.60 4.59
C ARG A 189 1.91 -18.01 5.89
N THR A 190 1.43 -16.78 5.84
CA THR A 190 0.78 -16.13 6.98
C THR A 190 -0.42 -16.95 7.45
N ARG A 191 -0.43 -17.35 8.72
CA ARG A 191 -1.54 -18.12 9.29
C ARG A 191 -2.26 -17.38 10.41
N GLY A 192 -1.62 -16.40 11.05
CA GLY A 192 -2.17 -15.66 12.17
C GLY A 192 -1.26 -14.53 12.62
N LEU A 193 -1.68 -13.89 13.71
CA LEU A 193 -0.92 -12.85 14.39
C LEU A 193 -0.59 -13.30 15.80
N TYR A 194 0.60 -13.00 16.27
CA TYR A 194 0.98 -13.14 17.67
C TYR A 194 0.77 -11.78 18.35
N TYR A 195 -0.17 -11.72 19.27
CA TYR A 195 -0.53 -10.51 19.99
C TYR A 195 -0.86 -10.80 21.44
N ASN A 196 -0.43 -9.98 22.40
CA ASN A 196 -0.68 -10.16 23.83
C ASN A 196 -0.35 -11.58 24.34
N ASN A 197 0.76 -12.15 23.90
CA ASN A 197 1.20 -13.52 24.24
C ASN A 197 0.30 -14.66 23.73
N VAL A 198 -0.62 -14.37 22.81
CA VAL A 198 -1.56 -15.34 22.23
C VAL A 198 -1.43 -15.32 20.70
N GLU A 199 -1.57 -16.50 20.08
CA GLU A 199 -1.72 -16.59 18.63
C GLU A 199 -3.18 -16.37 18.26
N VAL A 200 -3.45 -15.27 17.56
CA VAL A 200 -4.76 -14.94 16.99
C VAL A 200 -4.82 -15.50 15.58
N LYS A 201 -5.64 -16.52 15.36
CA LYS A 201 -5.81 -17.15 14.05
C LYS A 201 -6.82 -16.39 13.21
N PHE A 202 -6.49 -16.24 11.93
CA PHE A 202 -7.45 -15.68 10.97
C PHE A 202 -8.58 -16.67 10.65
N PRO A 203 -9.82 -16.21 10.50
CA PRO A 203 -10.87 -16.99 9.87
C PRO A 203 -10.43 -17.38 8.45
N LYS A 204 -10.72 -18.62 8.05
CA LYS A 204 -10.32 -19.13 6.73
C LYS A 204 -10.89 -18.24 5.60
N GLY A 205 -10.02 -17.68 4.76
CA GLY A 205 -10.41 -16.83 3.65
C GLY A 205 -10.88 -15.42 4.04
N SER A 206 -10.56 -14.95 5.27
CA SER A 206 -10.86 -13.60 5.71
C SER A 206 -10.08 -12.53 4.92
N GLU A 207 -10.65 -11.36 4.79
CA GLU A 207 -9.97 -10.22 4.15
C GLU A 207 -8.81 -9.72 5.02
N ALA A 208 -8.89 -9.86 6.34
CA ALA A 208 -7.79 -9.59 7.27
C ALA A 208 -6.56 -10.45 6.97
N MET A 209 -6.75 -11.75 6.74
CA MET A 209 -5.65 -12.66 6.35
C MET A 209 -4.99 -12.22 5.04
N LEU A 210 -5.80 -11.88 4.03
CA LEU A 210 -5.29 -11.42 2.73
C LEU A 210 -4.51 -10.11 2.87
N MET A 211 -4.99 -9.20 3.70
CA MET A 211 -4.33 -7.90 3.95
C MET A 211 -3.00 -8.08 4.68
N VAL A 212 -2.95 -8.87 5.75
CA VAL A 212 -1.70 -9.11 6.48
C VAL A 212 -0.68 -9.83 5.59
N THR A 213 -1.14 -10.80 4.78
CA THR A 213 -0.28 -11.44 3.77
C THR A 213 0.29 -10.43 2.78
N ALA A 214 -0.55 -9.55 2.23
CA ALA A 214 -0.11 -8.51 1.31
C ALA A 214 0.85 -7.51 1.96
N LEU A 215 0.64 -7.16 3.22
CA LEU A 215 1.54 -6.30 4.00
C LEU A 215 2.91 -6.98 4.22
N GLN A 216 2.92 -8.27 4.56
CA GLN A 216 4.13 -9.06 4.74
C GLN A 216 4.92 -9.22 3.44
N ASP A 217 4.24 -9.57 2.35
CA ASP A 217 4.85 -9.70 1.02
C ASP A 217 5.45 -8.38 0.56
N GLU A 218 4.78 -7.26 0.81
CA GLU A 218 5.27 -5.93 0.45
C GLU A 218 6.48 -5.51 1.30
N ALA A 219 6.50 -5.83 2.61
CA ALA A 219 7.65 -5.59 3.47
C ALA A 219 8.88 -6.35 2.95
N HIS A 220 8.71 -7.64 2.68
CA HIS A 220 9.76 -8.49 2.15
C HIS A 220 10.23 -8.03 0.75
N ARG A 221 9.31 -7.70 -0.17
CA ARG A 221 9.64 -7.16 -1.49
C ARG A 221 10.48 -5.89 -1.38
N PHE A 222 10.08 -4.96 -0.49
CA PHE A 222 10.76 -3.67 -0.31
C PHE A 222 12.15 -3.85 0.30
N ALA A 223 12.32 -4.81 1.24
CA ALA A 223 13.61 -5.18 1.79
C ALA A 223 14.55 -5.73 0.71
N ILE A 224 14.09 -6.70 -0.12
CA ILE A 224 14.89 -7.25 -1.23
C ILE A 224 15.32 -6.16 -2.21
N GLU A 225 14.43 -5.24 -2.56
CA GLU A 225 14.76 -4.12 -3.45
C GLU A 225 15.87 -3.25 -2.86
N TYR A 226 15.82 -2.97 -1.55
CA TYR A 226 16.86 -2.21 -0.87
C TYR A 226 18.21 -2.94 -0.88
N HIS A 227 18.20 -4.25 -0.64
CA HIS A 227 19.39 -5.09 -0.74
C HIS A 227 20.05 -5.02 -2.13
N ARG A 228 19.26 -5.13 -3.19
CA ARG A 228 19.77 -5.04 -4.56
C ARG A 228 20.41 -3.67 -4.83
N GLN A 229 19.80 -2.59 -4.39
CA GLN A 229 20.34 -1.23 -4.53
C GLN A 229 21.68 -1.05 -3.81
N LEU A 230 21.84 -1.63 -2.61
CA LEU A 230 23.10 -1.55 -1.87
C LEU A 230 24.21 -2.39 -2.50
N ARG A 231 23.89 -3.60 -2.98
CA ARG A 231 24.86 -4.45 -3.69
C ARG A 231 25.37 -3.77 -4.96
N SER A 232 24.49 -3.19 -5.77
CA SER A 232 24.90 -2.52 -7.01
C SER A 232 25.78 -1.31 -6.74
N LYS A 233 25.51 -0.53 -5.67
CA LYS A 233 26.37 0.58 -5.26
C LYS A 233 27.76 0.13 -4.80
N ASN A 234 27.84 -0.96 -4.04
CA ASN A 234 29.11 -1.48 -3.56
C ASN A 234 29.95 -2.14 -4.67
N GLN A 235 29.31 -2.76 -5.69
CA GLN A 235 30.00 -3.34 -6.82
C GLN A 235 30.62 -2.30 -7.76
N VAL A 236 30.01 -1.13 -7.88
CA VAL A 236 30.53 -0.04 -8.71
C VAL A 236 31.77 0.63 -8.08
N HIS A 237 31.91 0.58 -6.74
CA HIS A 237 33.06 1.20 -6.03
C HIS A 237 34.28 0.30 -5.89
N SER A 238 34.25 -1.00 -6.22
CA SER A 238 35.33 -1.90 -5.78
C SER A 238 36.40 -2.28 -6.81
N VAL A 239 36.28 -1.91 -8.09
CA VAL A 239 37.21 -2.37 -9.11
C VAL A 239 37.83 -1.23 -9.94
N LEU A 240 37.16 -0.11 -10.11
CA LEU A 240 37.63 1.00 -10.92
C LEU A 240 38.28 2.14 -10.12
N ASP A 241 37.94 2.29 -8.83
CA ASP A 241 38.49 3.35 -7.98
C ASP A 241 39.90 3.02 -7.42
N GLU A 242 40.35 1.76 -7.50
CA GLU A 242 41.69 1.32 -7.09
C GLU A 242 42.72 1.36 -8.22
N ILE A 243 42.34 1.70 -9.45
CA ILE A 243 43.27 1.88 -10.55
C ILE A 243 43.70 3.35 -10.57
N PRO A 244 44.94 3.68 -10.22
CA PRO A 244 45.45 5.05 -10.37
C PRO A 244 45.47 5.38 -11.85
N VAL A 245 44.44 6.07 -12.36
CA VAL A 245 44.42 6.57 -13.73
C VAL A 245 45.40 7.75 -13.82
N SER A 246 46.60 7.48 -14.25
CA SER A 246 47.55 8.53 -14.61
C SER A 246 47.10 9.22 -15.89
N TYR A 247 46.59 10.44 -15.77
CA TYR A 247 46.18 11.29 -16.89
C TYR A 247 47.33 11.92 -17.66
N THR A 248 48.57 11.37 -17.61
CA THR A 248 49.76 11.99 -18.17
C THR A 248 50.09 11.63 -19.60
N HIS A 249 49.31 10.85 -20.32
CA HIS A 249 49.62 10.55 -21.72
C HIS A 249 48.41 10.54 -22.64
N LEU A 250 47.87 11.70 -22.96
CA LEU A 250 47.14 11.95 -24.21
C LEU A 250 47.22 13.45 -24.55
N ARG A 251 48.47 13.93 -24.79
CA ARG A 251 48.71 14.96 -25.79
C ARG A 251 49.40 14.24 -26.94
N ALA A 252 48.59 13.70 -27.83
CA ALA A 252 49.00 13.29 -29.14
C ALA A 252 49.15 14.55 -30.00
N HIS A 253 50.22 14.60 -30.67
CA HIS A 253 50.59 15.46 -31.75
C HIS A 253 49.48 15.88 -32.72
N GLU A 254 49.27 17.19 -32.86
CA GLU A 254 49.32 17.92 -34.11
C GLU A 254 49.85 19.32 -33.83
#